data_4cbb5416b24a43eef5cf32abc95f720f
#
_entry.id   4cbb5416b24a43eef5cf32abc95f720f
#
_cell.length_a   1.000
_cell.length_b   1.000
_cell.length_c   1.000
_cell.angle_alpha   90.00
_cell.angle_beta   90.00
_cell.angle_gamma   90.00
#
_symmetry.space_group_name_H-M   'P 1'
#
loop_
_entity.id
_entity.type
_entity.pdbx_description
1 polymer ?
#
loop_
_entity_poly.entity_id
_entity_poly.type
_entity_poly.pdbx_seq_one_letter_code
_entity_poly.pdbx_strand_id
1 'polypeptide(L)'
;MRYSYPIWRSFSVDENRSVNLIYPEKIKERSQDLPVVWHDAGQFYWGNKDVWLDKLPMIDKYSRIVELLSWQVMDIDEEDDWQRAEFLYLLHRKNKETKNKIKDPKP
;
A
#
# COMPACT_ATOMS: atom_id res chain seq x y z
N MET A 1 -3.24 -1.65 -2.70
CA MET A 1 -2.69 -0.28 -2.51
C MET A 1 -1.50 -0.08 -3.42
N ARG A 2 -1.26 1.13 -3.91
CA ARG A 2 -0.06 1.44 -4.72
C ARG A 2 1.18 1.49 -3.83
N TYR A 3 2.31 0.94 -4.30
CA TYR A 3 3.59 1.14 -3.63
C TYR A 3 3.98 2.61 -3.57
N SER A 4 4.40 3.09 -2.41
CA SER A 4 4.86 4.47 -2.21
C SER A 4 6.22 4.73 -2.86
N TYR A 5 7.05 3.70 -2.96
CA TYR A 5 8.37 3.74 -3.59
C TYR A 5 8.45 2.75 -4.75
N PRO A 6 9.25 3.05 -5.79
CA PRO A 6 9.42 2.12 -6.92
C PRO A 6 10.04 0.80 -6.47
N ILE A 7 9.28 -0.29 -6.49
CA ILE A 7 9.77 -1.65 -6.19
C ILE A 7 10.96 -2.04 -7.07
N TRP A 8 11.04 -1.48 -8.26
CA TRP A 8 12.11 -1.71 -9.24
C TRP A 8 13.50 -1.28 -8.78
N ARG A 9 13.58 -0.52 -7.68
CA ARG A 9 14.83 -0.10 -7.03
C ARG A 9 15.11 -0.83 -5.72
N SER A 10 14.40 -1.93 -5.48
CA SER A 10 14.61 -2.74 -4.29
C SER A 10 15.88 -3.57 -4.39
N PHE A 11 16.42 -3.88 -3.25
CA PHE A 11 17.61 -4.71 -3.08
C PHE A 11 17.49 -5.54 -1.80
N SER A 12 18.16 -6.67 -1.77
CA SER A 12 18.39 -7.43 -0.56
C SER A 12 19.75 -7.06 0.04
N VAL A 13 19.88 -7.32 1.33
CA VAL A 13 21.15 -7.15 2.05
C VAL A 13 21.56 -8.50 2.60
N ASP A 14 22.78 -8.91 2.34
CA ASP A 14 23.33 -10.16 2.85
C ASP A 14 23.92 -10.02 4.27
N GLU A 15 24.41 -11.12 4.84
CA GLU A 15 25.00 -11.17 6.18
C GLU A 15 26.22 -10.23 6.34
N ASN A 16 26.94 -9.93 5.26
CA ASN A 16 28.06 -9.03 5.22
C ASN A 16 27.65 -7.56 5.00
N ARG A 17 26.33 -7.28 4.99
CA ARG A 17 25.73 -6.00 4.67
C ARG A 17 25.99 -5.50 3.25
N SER A 18 26.30 -6.42 2.33
CA SER A 18 26.42 -6.11 0.91
C SER A 18 25.06 -6.03 0.25
N VAL A 19 24.93 -5.14 -0.73
CA VAL A 19 23.69 -4.83 -1.42
C VAL A 19 23.59 -5.65 -2.71
N ASN A 20 22.47 -6.36 -2.89
CA ASN A 20 22.15 -7.12 -4.08
C ASN A 20 20.85 -6.59 -4.71
N LEU A 21 20.95 -5.94 -5.87
CA LEU A 21 19.81 -5.40 -6.59
C LEU A 21 18.89 -6.53 -7.08
N ILE A 22 17.58 -6.37 -6.86
CA ILE A 22 16.58 -7.34 -7.35
C ILE A 22 16.30 -7.11 -8.84
N TYR A 23 16.34 -5.86 -9.29
CA TYR A 23 16.10 -5.46 -10.67
C TYR A 23 17.27 -4.58 -11.20
N PRO A 24 18.46 -5.15 -11.42
CA PRO A 24 19.65 -4.37 -11.80
C PRO A 24 19.48 -3.60 -13.11
N GLU A 25 18.68 -4.11 -14.04
CA GLU A 25 18.37 -3.47 -15.32
C GLU A 25 17.56 -2.19 -15.17
N LYS A 26 16.83 -2.04 -14.05
CA LYS A 26 15.94 -0.89 -13.81
C LYS A 26 16.60 0.27 -13.06
N ILE A 27 17.81 0.09 -12.55
CA ILE A 27 18.45 1.09 -11.67
C ILE A 27 18.75 2.42 -12.37
N LYS A 28 18.96 2.39 -13.68
CA LYS A 28 19.29 3.57 -14.50
C LYS A 28 18.04 4.33 -14.99
N GLU A 29 16.85 3.72 -14.92
CA GLU A 29 15.61 4.36 -15.35
C GLU A 29 15.18 5.42 -14.33
N ARG A 30 14.58 6.52 -14.79
CA ARG A 30 14.04 7.55 -13.88
C ARG A 30 12.80 7.00 -13.17
N SER A 31 12.60 7.38 -11.91
CA SER A 31 11.51 6.86 -11.08
C SER A 31 10.12 7.10 -11.68
N GLN A 32 9.93 8.21 -12.39
CA GLN A 32 8.67 8.54 -13.06
C GLN A 32 8.38 7.71 -14.30
N ASP A 33 9.40 7.08 -14.88
CA ASP A 33 9.26 6.27 -16.10
C ASP A 33 9.07 4.79 -15.76
N LEU A 34 9.28 4.41 -14.50
CA LEU A 34 9.09 3.04 -14.02
C LEU A 34 7.59 2.70 -13.90
N PRO A 35 7.19 1.47 -14.27
CA PRO A 35 5.81 1.03 -14.14
C PRO A 35 5.28 1.13 -12.71
N VAL A 36 4.03 1.57 -12.59
CA VAL A 36 3.32 1.56 -11.30
C VAL A 36 3.03 0.13 -10.88
N VAL A 37 3.34 -0.19 -9.63
CA VAL A 37 3.11 -1.50 -9.03
C VAL A 37 2.19 -1.37 -7.82
N TRP A 38 1.39 -2.39 -7.62
CA TRP A 38 0.40 -2.48 -6.55
C TRP A 38 0.73 -3.65 -5.65
N HIS A 39 0.34 -3.54 -4.40
CA HIS A 39 0.39 -4.65 -3.45
C HIS A 39 -0.95 -4.82 -2.76
N ASP A 40 -1.14 -5.98 -2.21
CA ASP A 40 -2.27 -6.28 -1.35
C ASP A 40 -2.29 -5.36 -0.13
N ALA A 41 -3.47 -5.05 0.32
CA ALA A 41 -3.68 -4.19 1.49
C ALA A 41 -4.13 -4.97 2.73
N GLY A 42 -4.29 -6.29 2.63
CA GLY A 42 -4.68 -7.17 3.72
C GLY A 42 -6.07 -6.91 4.33
N GLN A 43 -6.94 -6.14 3.64
CA GLN A 43 -8.17 -5.66 4.26
C GLN A 43 -9.35 -6.60 4.06
N PHE A 44 -9.70 -6.90 2.82
CA PHE A 44 -10.81 -7.81 2.50
C PHE A 44 -10.76 -8.28 1.05
N TYR A 45 -11.39 -9.42 0.81
CA TYR A 45 -11.49 -10.05 -0.49
C TYR A 45 -12.93 -10.46 -0.76
N TRP A 46 -13.37 -10.24 -2.01
CA TRP A 46 -14.67 -10.65 -2.48
C TRP A 46 -14.49 -11.64 -3.63
N GLY A 47 -15.29 -12.69 -3.63
CA GLY A 47 -15.25 -13.69 -4.68
C GLY A 47 -16.55 -14.45 -4.78
N ASN A 48 -16.77 -15.08 -5.92
CA ASN A 48 -17.87 -16.03 -6.10
C ASN A 48 -17.64 -17.25 -5.19
N LYS A 49 -18.74 -17.94 -4.85
CA LYS A 49 -18.72 -19.15 -4.02
C LYS A 49 -17.66 -20.15 -4.47
N ASP A 50 -17.58 -20.39 -5.78
CA ASP A 50 -16.70 -21.40 -6.35
C ASP A 50 -15.22 -21.06 -6.17
N VAL A 51 -14.84 -19.78 -6.19
CA VAL A 51 -13.47 -19.33 -5.90
C VAL A 51 -13.03 -19.80 -4.51
N TRP A 52 -13.92 -19.70 -3.53
CA TRP A 52 -13.64 -20.11 -2.14
C TRP A 52 -13.66 -21.62 -1.94
N LEU A 53 -14.65 -22.30 -2.53
CA LEU A 53 -14.81 -23.76 -2.38
C LEU A 53 -13.68 -24.53 -3.09
N ASP A 54 -13.30 -24.09 -4.28
CA ASP A 54 -12.28 -24.74 -5.10
C ASP A 54 -10.88 -24.26 -4.77
N LYS A 55 -10.72 -23.40 -3.76
CA LYS A 55 -9.44 -22.81 -3.32
C LYS A 55 -8.63 -22.19 -4.47
N LEU A 56 -9.33 -21.54 -5.40
CA LEU A 56 -8.68 -20.83 -6.51
C LEU A 56 -7.85 -19.64 -5.99
N PRO A 57 -6.80 -19.24 -6.72
CA PRO A 57 -6.00 -18.07 -6.35
C PRO A 57 -6.88 -16.82 -6.27
N MET A 58 -6.83 -16.10 -5.14
CA MET A 58 -7.56 -14.85 -4.96
C MET A 58 -6.98 -13.72 -5.80
N ILE A 59 -5.70 -13.78 -6.11
CA ILE A 59 -5.01 -12.77 -6.92
C ILE A 59 -4.50 -13.46 -8.19
N ASP A 60 -5.16 -13.16 -9.29
CA ASP A 60 -4.82 -13.67 -10.62
C ASP A 60 -5.23 -12.66 -11.73
N LYS A 61 -5.07 -13.06 -12.98
CA LYS A 61 -5.43 -12.23 -14.15
C LYS A 61 -6.90 -11.85 -14.25
N TYR A 62 -7.80 -12.55 -13.58
CA TYR A 62 -9.25 -12.27 -13.55
C TYR A 62 -9.64 -11.39 -12.37
N SER A 63 -8.75 -11.23 -11.40
CA SER A 63 -9.00 -10.41 -10.24
C SER A 63 -9.14 -8.93 -10.61
N ARG A 64 -9.92 -8.21 -9.82
CA ARG A 64 -10.08 -6.76 -9.93
C ARG A 64 -9.73 -6.14 -8.60
N ILE A 65 -9.13 -4.96 -8.64
CA ILE A 65 -8.73 -4.25 -7.44
C ILE A 65 -9.74 -3.16 -7.06
N VAL A 66 -9.91 -2.97 -5.76
CA VAL A 66 -10.42 -1.74 -5.17
C VAL A 66 -9.22 -0.97 -4.66
N GLU A 67 -8.98 0.21 -5.22
CA GLU A 67 -7.85 1.03 -4.82
C GLU A 67 -8.11 1.71 -3.48
N LEU A 68 -7.21 1.54 -2.53
CA LEU A 68 -7.18 2.24 -1.27
C LEU A 68 -5.97 3.18 -1.23
N LEU A 69 -6.18 4.37 -0.66
CA LEU A 69 -5.10 5.33 -0.48
C LEU A 69 -4.17 4.87 0.65
N SER A 70 -2.88 5.11 0.51
CA SER A 70 -1.85 4.64 1.44
C SER A 70 -2.02 5.10 2.89
N TRP A 71 -2.74 6.19 3.11
CA TRP A 71 -3.04 6.71 4.44
C TRP A 71 -4.35 6.15 5.06
N GLN A 72 -5.10 5.34 4.30
CA GLN A 72 -6.35 4.72 4.75
C GLN A 72 -6.15 3.29 5.25
N VAL A 73 -4.98 2.74 5.02
CA VAL A 73 -4.69 1.32 5.26
C VAL A 73 -3.36 1.18 5.97
N MET A 74 -3.33 0.32 6.97
CA MET A 74 -2.12 -0.18 7.60
C MET A 74 -2.34 -1.66 7.91
N ASP A 75 -1.44 -2.50 7.45
CA ASP A 75 -1.30 -3.88 7.89
C ASP A 75 -0.45 -3.85 9.15
N ILE A 76 -0.94 -4.41 10.25
CA ILE A 76 -0.33 -4.27 11.56
C ILE A 76 0.25 -5.62 11.97
N ASP A 77 1.53 -5.79 11.73
CA ASP A 77 2.29 -6.98 12.09
C ASP A 77 3.23 -6.71 13.27
N GLU A 78 3.72 -5.47 13.39
CA GLU A 78 4.71 -5.08 14.38
C GLU A 78 4.27 -3.81 15.14
N GLU A 79 4.93 -3.53 16.27
CA GLU A 79 4.64 -2.37 17.12
C GLU A 79 4.83 -1.04 16.37
N ASP A 80 5.78 -0.96 15.45
CA ASP A 80 6.00 0.22 14.61
C ASP A 80 4.81 0.49 13.69
N ASP A 81 4.18 -0.55 13.15
CA ASP A 81 2.98 -0.43 12.32
C ASP A 81 1.80 0.10 13.12
N TRP A 82 1.66 -0.32 14.38
CA TRP A 82 0.64 0.22 15.29
C TRP A 82 0.81 1.72 15.49
N GLN A 83 2.01 2.16 15.82
CA GLN A 83 2.31 3.59 16.01
C GLN A 83 2.02 4.39 14.75
N ARG A 84 2.39 3.87 13.57
CA ARG A 84 2.10 4.50 12.28
C ARG A 84 0.60 4.58 12.01
N ALA A 85 -0.16 3.53 12.33
CA ALA A 85 -1.62 3.52 12.22
C ALA A 85 -2.26 4.60 13.10
N GLU A 86 -1.81 4.77 14.34
CA GLU A 86 -2.28 5.84 15.24
C GLU A 86 -2.00 7.23 14.66
N PHE A 87 -0.80 7.49 14.13
CA PHE A 87 -0.47 8.77 13.49
C PHE A 87 -1.34 9.04 12.26
N LEU A 88 -1.56 8.05 11.42
CA LEU A 88 -2.43 8.17 10.25
C LEU A 88 -3.89 8.46 10.65
N TYR A 89 -4.38 7.80 11.68
CA TYR A 89 -5.72 8.06 12.22
C TYR A 89 -5.87 9.48 12.75
N LEU A 90 -4.91 9.97 13.53
CA LEU A 90 -4.93 11.34 14.08
C LEU A 90 -4.89 12.39 12.97
N LEU A 91 -4.06 12.19 11.94
CA LEU A 91 -4.00 13.06 10.76
C LEU A 91 -5.33 13.07 10.00
N HIS A 92 -5.93 11.91 9.80
CA HIS A 92 -7.23 11.79 9.14
C HIS A 92 -8.33 12.55 9.91
N ARG A 93 -8.38 12.36 11.21
CA ARG A 93 -9.33 13.02 12.09
C ARG A 93 -9.19 14.54 12.04
N LYS A 94 -7.98 15.05 12.16
CA LYS A 94 -7.67 16.49 12.07
C LYS A 94 -8.10 17.09 10.73
N ASN A 95 -7.86 16.39 9.64
CA ASN A 95 -8.26 16.83 8.29
C ASN A 95 -9.79 16.89 8.14
N LYS A 96 -10.54 15.95 8.73
CA LYS A 96 -12.01 16.01 8.76
C LYS A 96 -12.53 17.23 9.54
N GLU A 97 -11.98 17.48 10.71
CA GLU A 97 -12.36 18.63 11.55
C GLU A 97 -12.10 19.95 10.83
N THR A 98 -10.98 20.08 10.15
CA THR A 98 -10.63 21.28 9.36
C THR A 98 -11.60 21.47 8.18
N LYS A 99 -11.92 20.41 7.44
CA LYS A 99 -12.87 20.48 6.32
C LYS A 99 -14.27 20.85 6.77
N ASN A 100 -14.71 20.37 7.93
CA ASN A 100 -16.02 20.73 8.49
C ASN A 100 -16.08 22.20 8.94
N LYS A 101 -14.99 22.72 9.52
CA LYS A 101 -14.89 24.15 9.89
C LYS A 101 -14.90 25.11 8.70
N ILE A 102 -14.41 24.67 7.56
CA ILE A 102 -14.41 25.47 6.32
C ILE A 102 -15.80 25.46 5.65
N LYS A 103 -16.57 24.36 5.82
CA LYS A 103 -17.92 24.24 5.23
C LYS A 103 -19.01 24.99 6.01
N ASP A 104 -18.80 25.23 7.30
CA ASP A 104 -19.67 26.04 8.15
C ASP A 104 -18.86 27.24 8.71
N PRO A 105 -18.63 28.30 7.93
CA PRO A 105 -18.19 29.56 8.51
C PRO A 105 -19.36 30.09 9.34
N LYS A 106 -19.30 29.94 10.68
CA LYS A 106 -20.26 30.61 11.54
C LYS A 106 -20.19 32.10 11.26
N PRO A 107 -21.36 32.76 11.21
CA PRO A 107 -21.45 34.22 11.02
C PRO A 107 -20.72 34.99 12.10
#